data_08e6beeb383c680ecb57c8ff3f45c4d5
#
_entry.id   08e6beeb383c680ecb57c8ff3f45c4d5
#
_cell.length_a   1.000
_cell.length_b   1.000
_cell.length_c   1.000
_cell.angle_alpha   90.00
_cell.angle_beta   90.00
_cell.angle_gamma   90.00
#
_symmetry.space_group_name_H-M   'P 1'
#
loop_
_entity.id
_entity.type
_entity.pdbx_description
1 polymer ?
#
loop_
_entity_poly.entity_id
_entity_poly.type
_entity_poly.pdbx_seq_one_letter_code
_entity_poly.pdbx_strand_id
1 'polypeptide(L)'
;MRRAALVLLSSLALAGCDQLFPELTGAMADLAALDGGTDINTGVLAGRVCRLADVRSPQSCKEALPTRHVTIEETRAGVSVNADGTFALSLEGVRDQATIAVADDPGVLNASAPTISHLSGGILSLARVNGVALPSLPAETLTSLQLQLGVAPNAAHGVILAWIVSDAGVPIASAAVARIVGATGPFYDVGGSIADGDHTGAYGVVALFDLAPGDATLVVSTSPQAAFAGDTFKLPVRAGAVTTAALALPKR
;
A
#
# COMPACT_ATOMS: atom_id res chain seq x y z
N MET A 1 -45.02 39.33 25.49
CA MET A 1 -44.53 38.81 24.23
C MET A 1 -43.16 38.17 24.49
N ARG A 2 -43.13 36.84 24.66
CA ARG A 2 -41.91 36.07 24.92
C ARG A 2 -41.46 35.43 23.59
N ARG A 3 -40.29 35.80 23.09
CA ARG A 3 -39.65 35.17 21.92
C ARG A 3 -38.83 33.97 22.39
N ALA A 4 -39.30 32.78 22.03
CA ALA A 4 -38.54 31.54 22.19
C ALA A 4 -37.47 31.48 21.07
N ALA A 5 -36.22 31.41 21.45
CA ALA A 5 -35.11 31.14 20.54
C ALA A 5 -34.97 29.62 20.37
N LEU A 6 -35.23 29.15 19.16
CA LEU A 6 -35.02 27.76 18.77
C LEU A 6 -33.53 27.56 18.49
N VAL A 7 -32.83 26.84 19.37
CA VAL A 7 -31.46 26.41 19.15
C VAL A 7 -31.50 25.12 18.33
N LEU A 8 -31.18 25.22 17.04
CA LEU A 8 -30.90 24.05 16.21
C LEU A 8 -29.51 23.51 16.58
N LEU A 9 -29.47 22.41 17.31
CA LEU A 9 -28.29 21.57 17.41
C LEU A 9 -28.09 20.85 16.07
N SER A 10 -27.20 21.34 15.25
CA SER A 10 -26.65 20.59 14.13
C SER A 10 -25.71 19.52 14.67
N SER A 11 -26.21 18.28 14.79
CA SER A 11 -25.38 17.09 14.97
C SER A 11 -24.52 16.90 13.71
N LEU A 12 -23.27 17.38 13.73
CA LEU A 12 -22.26 16.90 12.81
C LEU A 12 -22.05 15.41 13.08
N ALA A 13 -22.62 14.57 12.24
CA ALA A 13 -22.20 13.19 12.11
C ALA A 13 -20.73 13.21 11.63
N LEU A 14 -19.80 12.92 12.54
CA LEU A 14 -18.45 12.52 12.20
C LEU A 14 -18.58 11.24 11.36
N ALA A 15 -18.54 11.40 10.04
CA ALA A 15 -18.32 10.29 9.13
C ALA A 15 -16.99 9.66 9.54
N GLY A 16 -17.04 8.42 10.05
CA GLY A 16 -15.88 7.68 10.49
C GLY A 16 -14.86 7.60 9.36
N CYS A 17 -13.59 7.86 9.70
CA CYS A 17 -12.47 7.60 8.82
C CYS A 17 -12.48 6.10 8.49
N ASP A 18 -12.83 5.77 7.26
CA ASP A 18 -12.67 4.41 6.74
C ASP A 18 -11.20 4.02 6.84
N GLN A 19 -10.94 2.96 7.55
CA GLN A 19 -9.60 2.39 7.73
C GLN A 19 -9.05 1.95 6.37
N LEU A 20 -7.73 1.87 6.23
CA LEU A 20 -7.04 1.46 5.01
C LEU A 20 -7.52 0.10 4.43
N PHE A 21 -8.22 -0.71 5.23
CA PHE A 21 -8.68 -2.06 4.89
C PHE A 21 -10.12 -2.37 5.35
N PRO A 22 -11.13 -1.49 5.19
CA PRO A 22 -12.44 -1.68 5.83
C PRO A 22 -13.35 -2.72 5.14
N GLU A 23 -13.07 -3.12 3.90
CA GLU A 23 -13.98 -3.99 3.13
C GLU A 23 -13.63 -5.49 3.17
N LEU A 24 -12.55 -5.87 3.87
CA LEU A 24 -12.15 -7.27 3.98
C LEU A 24 -12.96 -8.08 4.99
N THR A 25 -13.71 -7.42 5.86
CA THR A 25 -14.55 -8.12 6.84
C THR A 25 -15.67 -8.96 6.22
N GLY A 26 -16.22 -8.54 5.07
CA GLY A 26 -17.21 -9.34 4.33
C GLY A 26 -16.60 -10.54 3.61
N ALA A 27 -15.48 -10.33 2.92
CA ALA A 27 -14.75 -11.39 2.21
C ALA A 27 -14.11 -12.41 3.18
N MET A 28 -13.72 -11.97 4.39
CA MET A 28 -13.20 -12.84 5.43
C MET A 28 -14.27 -13.74 6.05
N ALA A 29 -15.52 -13.26 6.16
CA ALA A 29 -16.64 -14.10 6.61
C ALA A 29 -16.91 -15.24 5.63
N ASP A 30 -16.77 -14.99 4.32
CA ASP A 30 -16.92 -16.01 3.29
C ASP A 30 -15.73 -16.99 3.26
N LEU A 31 -14.50 -16.51 3.50
CA LEU A 31 -13.31 -17.36 3.60
C LEU A 31 -13.33 -18.23 4.89
N ALA A 32 -13.79 -17.67 6.01
CA ALA A 32 -13.98 -18.42 7.25
C ALA A 32 -15.11 -19.47 7.13
N ALA A 33 -16.11 -19.23 6.29
CA ALA A 33 -17.17 -20.19 6.00
C ALA A 33 -16.69 -21.36 5.11
N LEU A 34 -15.66 -21.14 4.31
CA LEU A 34 -15.04 -22.18 3.48
C LEU A 34 -14.12 -23.11 4.28
N ASP A 35 -13.60 -22.67 5.42
CA ASP A 35 -12.55 -23.40 6.17
C ASP A 35 -13.01 -23.95 7.53
N GLY A 36 -14.30 -24.09 7.76
CA GLY A 36 -14.83 -24.83 8.92
C GLY A 36 -14.32 -24.36 10.29
N GLY A 37 -14.00 -23.10 10.48
CA GLY A 37 -13.76 -22.51 11.81
C GLY A 37 -12.40 -22.79 12.42
N THR A 38 -11.35 -22.98 11.64
CA THR A 38 -9.99 -23.11 12.14
C THR A 38 -9.33 -21.75 12.39
N ASP A 39 -8.70 -21.66 13.54
CA ASP A 39 -7.94 -20.57 14.14
C ASP A 39 -7.22 -19.67 13.11
N ILE A 40 -7.54 -18.39 13.09
CA ILE A 40 -6.92 -17.34 12.24
C ILE A 40 -5.40 -17.18 12.49
N ASN A 41 -4.87 -17.95 13.42
CA ASN A 41 -3.45 -17.99 13.79
C ASN A 41 -2.61 -18.96 12.94
N THR A 42 -3.15 -19.48 11.84
CA THR A 42 -2.56 -20.61 11.09
C THR A 42 -1.48 -20.24 10.09
N GLY A 43 -0.84 -19.07 10.18
CA GLY A 43 0.26 -18.76 9.29
C GLY A 43 -0.14 -18.64 7.80
N VAL A 44 -1.39 -18.31 7.51
CA VAL A 44 -1.89 -18.05 6.16
C VAL A 44 -2.12 -16.56 5.97
N LEU A 45 -1.63 -16.02 4.86
CA LEU A 45 -1.98 -14.69 4.38
C LEU A 45 -3.08 -14.84 3.33
N ALA A 46 -4.29 -14.46 3.69
CA ALA A 46 -5.40 -14.36 2.74
C ALA A 46 -5.50 -12.93 2.19
N GLY A 47 -6.00 -12.80 0.97
CA GLY A 47 -6.15 -11.48 0.39
C GLY A 47 -6.70 -11.49 -1.03
N ARG A 48 -6.63 -10.33 -1.66
CA ARG A 48 -6.96 -10.18 -3.08
C ARG A 48 -5.92 -9.33 -3.80
N VAL A 49 -5.72 -9.61 -5.08
CA VAL A 49 -5.00 -8.75 -6.00
C VAL A 49 -6.01 -7.83 -6.68
N CYS A 50 -5.77 -6.55 -6.67
CA CYS A 50 -6.69 -5.56 -7.19
C CYS A 50 -5.98 -4.45 -7.97
N ARG A 51 -6.69 -3.88 -8.94
CA ARG A 51 -6.22 -2.75 -9.73
C ARG A 51 -6.17 -1.49 -8.87
N LEU A 52 -5.00 -0.87 -8.78
CA LEU A 52 -4.84 0.43 -8.15
C LEU A 52 -5.29 1.52 -9.12
N ALA A 53 -6.51 2.02 -8.94
CA ALA A 53 -7.10 3.03 -9.82
C ALA A 53 -6.56 4.44 -9.53
N ASP A 54 -6.26 4.76 -8.27
CA ASP A 54 -5.65 6.02 -7.85
C ASP A 54 -4.45 5.74 -6.96
N VAL A 55 -3.26 6.10 -7.45
CA VAL A 55 -2.00 5.90 -6.74
C VAL A 55 -1.92 6.62 -5.39
N ARG A 56 -2.77 7.62 -5.15
CA ARG A 56 -2.85 8.35 -3.88
C ARG A 56 -3.63 7.59 -2.82
N SER A 57 -4.52 6.69 -3.22
CA SER A 57 -5.43 6.00 -2.31
C SER A 57 -5.35 4.49 -2.49
N PRO A 58 -4.75 3.75 -1.53
CA PRO A 58 -4.78 2.28 -1.56
C PRO A 58 -6.21 1.73 -1.55
N GLN A 59 -7.19 2.47 -0.98
CA GLN A 59 -8.61 2.09 -1.01
C GLN A 59 -9.22 2.09 -2.41
N SER A 60 -8.56 2.71 -3.40
CA SER A 60 -8.98 2.63 -4.80
C SER A 60 -8.73 1.26 -5.42
N CYS A 61 -8.09 0.35 -4.71
CA CYS A 61 -7.81 -1.02 -5.08
C CYS A 61 -9.08 -1.89 -4.96
N LYS A 62 -10.06 -1.68 -5.84
CA LYS A 62 -11.39 -2.31 -5.76
C LYS A 62 -11.63 -3.36 -6.82
N GLU A 63 -11.17 -3.11 -8.04
CA GLU A 63 -11.34 -4.04 -9.17
C GLU A 63 -10.43 -5.25 -8.98
N ALA A 64 -11.02 -6.45 -8.86
CA ALA A 64 -10.28 -7.70 -8.77
C ALA A 64 -9.48 -7.96 -10.06
N LEU A 65 -8.26 -8.44 -9.91
CA LEU A 65 -7.40 -8.82 -11.03
C LEU A 65 -7.14 -10.33 -10.99
N PRO A 66 -7.92 -11.15 -11.68
CA PRO A 66 -7.58 -12.55 -11.94
C PRO A 66 -6.35 -12.65 -12.85
N THR A 67 -5.86 -13.85 -13.08
CA THR A 67 -4.71 -14.12 -13.96
C THR A 67 -3.41 -13.47 -13.46
N ARG A 68 -3.21 -13.50 -12.15
CA ARG A 68 -1.99 -13.08 -11.47
C ARG A 68 -1.38 -14.24 -10.72
N HIS A 69 -0.08 -14.19 -10.53
CA HIS A 69 0.67 -15.06 -9.65
C HIS A 69 1.21 -14.26 -8.48
N VAL A 70 0.96 -14.73 -7.27
CA VAL A 70 1.42 -14.12 -6.02
C VAL A 70 2.47 -15.00 -5.40
N THR A 71 3.63 -14.45 -5.06
CA THR A 71 4.75 -15.21 -4.48
C THR A 71 5.32 -14.46 -3.28
N ILE A 72 5.61 -15.17 -2.19
CA ILE A 72 6.41 -14.65 -1.07
C ILE A 72 7.88 -14.89 -1.38
N GLU A 73 8.68 -13.83 -1.49
CA GLU A 73 10.09 -13.93 -1.88
C GLU A 73 10.92 -14.72 -0.85
N GLU A 74 10.65 -14.55 0.45
CA GLU A 74 11.41 -15.17 1.54
C GLU A 74 11.29 -16.71 1.53
N THR A 75 10.13 -17.23 1.19
CA THR A 75 9.84 -18.69 1.23
C THR A 75 9.71 -19.31 -0.14
N ARG A 76 9.59 -18.49 -1.18
CA ARG A 76 9.23 -18.90 -2.55
C ARG A 76 7.87 -19.61 -2.65
N ALA A 77 7.04 -19.51 -1.61
CA ALA A 77 5.66 -19.97 -1.69
C ALA A 77 4.89 -19.09 -2.67
N GLY A 78 4.14 -19.71 -3.58
CA GLY A 78 3.39 -18.97 -4.58
C GLY A 78 2.08 -19.65 -4.93
N VAL A 79 1.12 -18.86 -5.42
CA VAL A 79 -0.20 -19.32 -5.83
C VAL A 79 -0.73 -18.44 -6.98
N SER A 80 -1.47 -19.05 -7.90
CA SER A 80 -2.27 -18.30 -8.87
C SER A 80 -3.51 -17.74 -8.19
N VAL A 81 -3.84 -16.53 -8.54
CA VAL A 81 -5.01 -15.81 -8.03
C VAL A 81 -6.28 -16.41 -8.61
N ASN A 82 -7.32 -16.55 -7.80
CA ASN A 82 -8.63 -17.05 -8.21
C ASN A 82 -9.32 -16.08 -9.20
N ALA A 83 -10.40 -16.55 -9.86
CA ALA A 83 -11.15 -15.75 -10.81
C ALA A 83 -11.78 -14.47 -10.23
N ASP A 84 -12.02 -14.44 -8.90
CA ASP A 84 -12.52 -13.30 -8.14
C ASP A 84 -11.40 -12.39 -7.59
N GLY A 85 -10.15 -12.66 -7.95
CA GLY A 85 -8.98 -11.92 -7.49
C GLY A 85 -8.45 -12.36 -6.12
N THR A 86 -9.06 -13.33 -5.45
CA THR A 86 -8.62 -13.79 -4.13
C THR A 86 -7.44 -14.75 -4.19
N PHE A 87 -6.66 -14.80 -3.11
CA PHE A 87 -5.57 -15.75 -2.91
C PHE A 87 -5.43 -16.13 -1.42
N ALA A 88 -4.76 -17.26 -1.17
CA ALA A 88 -4.33 -17.65 0.16
C ALA A 88 -2.92 -18.25 0.08
N LEU A 89 -1.99 -17.73 0.87
CA LEU A 89 -0.57 -18.11 0.90
C LEU A 89 -0.15 -18.53 2.29
N SER A 90 0.63 -19.62 2.40
CA SER A 90 1.28 -19.99 3.66
C SER A 90 2.35 -18.96 4.03
N LEU A 91 2.31 -18.48 5.29
CA LEU A 91 3.35 -17.66 5.90
C LEU A 91 4.36 -18.50 6.70
N GLU A 92 4.36 -19.80 6.53
CA GLU A 92 5.34 -20.67 7.19
C GLU A 92 6.77 -20.21 6.85
N GLY A 93 7.58 -19.95 7.88
CA GLY A 93 8.93 -19.39 7.72
C GLY A 93 9.01 -17.84 7.62
N VAL A 94 7.88 -17.15 7.45
CA VAL A 94 7.83 -15.67 7.48
C VAL A 94 7.71 -15.18 8.92
N ARG A 95 8.60 -14.28 9.34
CA ARG A 95 8.62 -13.76 10.73
C ARG A 95 8.12 -12.32 10.80
N ASP A 96 9.00 -11.37 10.57
CA ASP A 96 8.79 -9.95 10.89
C ASP A 96 8.42 -9.10 9.66
N GLN A 97 8.63 -9.65 8.47
CA GLN A 97 8.32 -8.99 7.21
C GLN A 97 7.96 -10.01 6.14
N ALA A 98 7.16 -9.61 5.18
CA ALA A 98 6.83 -10.37 3.97
C ALA A 98 7.02 -9.48 2.75
N THR A 99 7.76 -9.98 1.77
CA THR A 99 7.92 -9.36 0.46
C THR A 99 7.11 -10.18 -0.54
N ILE A 100 6.02 -9.60 -1.03
CA ILE A 100 5.05 -10.29 -1.86
C ILE A 100 5.15 -9.76 -3.28
N ALA A 101 5.63 -10.58 -4.19
CA ALA A 101 5.66 -10.27 -5.62
C ALA A 101 4.33 -10.65 -6.27
N VAL A 102 3.79 -9.73 -7.07
CA VAL A 102 2.61 -9.94 -7.91
C VAL A 102 3.03 -9.74 -9.36
N ALA A 103 2.86 -10.75 -10.18
CA ALA A 103 3.18 -10.74 -11.60
C ALA A 103 2.01 -11.28 -12.42
N ASP A 104 2.03 -11.04 -13.72
CA ASP A 104 1.09 -11.69 -14.64
C ASP A 104 1.36 -13.19 -14.69
N ASP A 105 0.30 -14.00 -14.83
CA ASP A 105 0.44 -15.43 -15.07
C ASP A 105 1.21 -15.67 -16.39
N PRO A 106 2.02 -16.73 -16.46
CA PRO A 106 2.73 -17.07 -17.68
C PRO A 106 1.78 -17.22 -18.89
N GLY A 107 2.04 -16.48 -19.95
CA GLY A 107 1.23 -16.50 -21.17
C GLY A 107 0.17 -15.40 -21.27
N VAL A 108 0.00 -14.59 -20.25
CA VAL A 108 -0.81 -13.37 -20.32
C VAL A 108 0.05 -12.21 -20.83
N LEU A 109 -0.45 -11.46 -21.81
CA LEU A 109 0.25 -10.27 -22.29
C LEU A 109 0.26 -9.19 -21.19
N ASN A 110 1.45 -8.65 -20.93
CA ASN A 110 1.76 -7.71 -19.85
C ASN A 110 0.81 -6.51 -19.83
N ALA A 111 -0.17 -6.54 -18.97
CA ALA A 111 -1.08 -5.42 -18.74
C ALA A 111 -0.68 -4.59 -17.50
N SER A 112 0.20 -5.11 -16.66
CA SER A 112 0.63 -4.45 -15.42
C SER A 112 2.14 -4.48 -15.27
N ALA A 113 2.69 -3.46 -14.63
CA ALA A 113 4.05 -3.52 -14.12
C ALA A 113 4.13 -4.59 -13.01
N PRO A 114 5.19 -5.40 -12.94
CA PRO A 114 5.43 -6.26 -11.77
C PRO A 114 5.39 -5.42 -10.50
N THR A 115 4.60 -5.85 -9.53
CA THR A 115 4.42 -5.10 -8.28
C THR A 115 4.94 -5.92 -7.11
N ILE A 116 5.64 -5.28 -6.20
CA ILE A 116 6.16 -5.87 -4.98
C ILE A 116 5.50 -5.16 -3.81
N SER A 117 4.76 -5.88 -2.99
CA SER A 117 4.18 -5.36 -1.76
C SER A 117 5.04 -5.75 -0.58
N HIS A 118 5.56 -4.77 0.15
CA HIS A 118 6.34 -5.00 1.36
C HIS A 118 5.48 -4.76 2.59
N LEU A 119 5.32 -5.80 3.41
CA LEU A 119 4.56 -5.79 4.66
C LEU A 119 5.53 -6.04 5.82
N SER A 120 5.56 -5.16 6.80
CA SER A 120 6.42 -5.30 7.99
C SER A 120 5.72 -4.83 9.27
N GLY A 121 6.19 -5.30 10.42
CA GLY A 121 5.71 -4.88 11.74
C GLY A 121 4.19 -4.96 11.90
N GLY A 122 3.59 -3.87 12.36
CA GLY A 122 2.15 -3.76 12.60
C GLY A 122 1.30 -3.98 11.35
N ILE A 123 1.77 -3.57 10.18
CA ILE A 123 1.06 -3.77 8.90
C ILE A 123 0.97 -5.26 8.55
N LEU A 124 2.05 -6.03 8.72
CA LEU A 124 2.02 -7.48 8.52
C LEU A 124 1.09 -8.16 9.52
N SER A 125 1.10 -7.71 10.78
CA SER A 125 0.20 -8.23 11.81
C SER A 125 -1.27 -7.97 11.47
N LEU A 126 -1.61 -6.77 11.00
CA LEU A 126 -2.96 -6.44 10.52
C LEU A 126 -3.37 -7.30 9.31
N ALA A 127 -2.45 -7.49 8.36
CA ALA A 127 -2.69 -8.32 7.17
C ALA A 127 -2.95 -9.79 7.52
N ARG A 128 -2.27 -10.33 8.54
CA ARG A 128 -2.52 -11.70 9.04
C ARG A 128 -3.91 -11.89 9.62
N VAL A 129 -4.48 -10.86 10.24
CA VAL A 129 -5.80 -10.93 10.89
C VAL A 129 -6.92 -10.55 9.92
N ASN A 130 -6.73 -9.49 9.15
CA ASN A 130 -7.78 -8.87 8.34
C ASN A 130 -7.66 -9.20 6.84
N GLY A 131 -6.63 -9.96 6.45
CA GLY A 131 -6.27 -10.12 5.05
C GLY A 131 -5.57 -8.90 4.47
N VAL A 132 -5.21 -8.96 3.18
CA VAL A 132 -4.48 -7.91 2.48
C VAL A 132 -5.02 -7.65 1.09
N ALA A 133 -5.08 -6.38 0.70
CA ALA A 133 -5.24 -5.99 -0.69
C ALA A 133 -3.85 -5.70 -1.28
N LEU A 134 -3.45 -6.49 -2.28
CA LEU A 134 -2.20 -6.31 -3.01
C LEU A 134 -2.46 -5.44 -4.24
N PRO A 135 -2.01 -4.19 -4.26
CA PRO A 135 -2.23 -3.31 -5.39
C PRO A 135 -1.38 -3.76 -6.59
N SER A 136 -2.00 -3.88 -7.73
CA SER A 136 -1.34 -4.01 -9.03
C SER A 136 -1.53 -2.72 -9.81
N LEU A 137 -0.43 -2.12 -10.23
CA LEU A 137 -0.43 -0.85 -10.95
C LEU A 137 -0.44 -1.14 -12.45
N PRO A 138 -1.47 -0.67 -13.20
CA PRO A 138 -1.45 -0.77 -14.65
C PRO A 138 -0.24 -0.07 -15.26
N ALA A 139 0.37 -0.65 -16.29
CA ALA A 139 1.56 -0.09 -16.94
C ALA A 139 1.29 1.32 -17.50
N GLU A 140 0.10 1.54 -18.02
CA GLU A 140 -0.33 2.86 -18.51
C GLU A 140 -0.42 3.90 -17.38
N THR A 141 -0.86 3.50 -16.18
CA THR A 141 -0.94 4.41 -15.02
C THR A 141 0.46 4.81 -14.57
N LEU A 142 1.40 3.86 -14.51
CA LEU A 142 2.80 4.15 -14.18
C LEU A 142 3.43 5.08 -15.22
N THR A 143 3.24 4.80 -16.51
CA THR A 143 3.76 5.62 -17.60
C THR A 143 3.18 7.04 -17.56
N SER A 144 1.87 7.16 -17.33
CA SER A 144 1.21 8.48 -17.21
C SER A 144 1.75 9.27 -16.02
N LEU A 145 1.97 8.62 -14.88
CA LEU A 145 2.56 9.25 -13.70
C LEU A 145 4.00 9.72 -13.97
N GLN A 146 4.81 8.88 -14.61
CA GLN A 146 6.18 9.24 -14.99
C GLN A 146 6.20 10.44 -15.95
N LEU A 147 5.35 10.46 -16.97
CA LEU A 147 5.23 11.57 -17.90
C LEU A 147 4.79 12.88 -17.20
N GLN A 148 3.82 12.80 -16.30
CA GLN A 148 3.35 13.95 -15.50
C GLN A 148 4.48 14.55 -14.67
N LEU A 149 5.38 13.73 -14.14
CA LEU A 149 6.49 14.12 -13.29
C LEU A 149 7.78 14.44 -14.07
N GLY A 150 7.76 14.29 -15.39
CA GLY A 150 8.95 14.50 -16.24
C GLY A 150 10.03 13.42 -16.02
N VAL A 151 9.66 12.24 -15.53
CA VAL A 151 10.57 11.13 -15.28
C VAL A 151 10.56 10.18 -16.48
N ALA A 152 11.72 9.90 -17.06
CA ALA A 152 11.84 8.93 -18.13
C ALA A 152 11.70 7.48 -17.59
N PRO A 153 10.93 6.60 -18.28
CA PRO A 153 10.88 5.19 -17.91
C PRO A 153 12.28 4.53 -17.98
N ASN A 154 12.62 3.76 -16.95
CA ASN A 154 13.91 3.06 -16.88
C ASN A 154 13.70 1.62 -16.37
N ALA A 155 13.69 0.66 -17.28
CA ALA A 155 13.48 -0.75 -16.96
C ALA A 155 14.62 -1.40 -16.15
N ALA A 156 15.80 -0.78 -16.10
CA ALA A 156 16.92 -1.26 -15.28
C ALA A 156 16.78 -0.87 -13.81
N HIS A 157 15.90 0.06 -13.49
CA HIS A 157 15.67 0.57 -12.16
C HIS A 157 14.23 0.26 -11.69
N GLY A 158 14.00 0.41 -10.39
CA GLY A 158 12.68 0.23 -9.79
C GLY A 158 12.04 1.54 -9.36
N VAL A 159 10.79 1.43 -8.95
CA VAL A 159 9.97 2.52 -8.41
C VAL A 159 9.49 2.14 -7.01
N ILE A 160 9.46 3.09 -6.09
CA ILE A 160 8.78 2.94 -4.80
C ILE A 160 7.56 3.86 -4.79
N LEU A 161 6.41 3.30 -4.44
CA LEU A 161 5.17 4.00 -4.13
C LEU A 161 4.78 3.62 -2.70
N ALA A 162 4.94 4.55 -1.76
CA ALA A 162 4.69 4.27 -0.35
C ALA A 162 3.62 5.21 0.23
N TRP A 163 2.87 4.69 1.20
CA TRP A 163 1.90 5.43 2.00
C TRP A 163 2.42 5.52 3.44
N ILE A 164 2.66 6.74 3.90
CA ILE A 164 3.05 7.01 5.28
C ILE A 164 1.78 7.03 6.13
N VAL A 165 1.67 6.11 7.07
CA VAL A 165 0.44 5.87 7.83
C VAL A 165 0.72 5.75 9.32
N SER A 166 -0.33 5.84 10.14
CA SER A 166 -0.30 5.44 11.54
C SER A 166 -0.37 3.92 11.70
N ASP A 167 -0.20 3.40 12.92
CA ASP A 167 -0.41 1.98 13.25
C ASP A 167 -1.83 1.50 12.91
N ALA A 168 -2.81 2.41 12.85
CA ALA A 168 -4.18 2.12 12.46
C ALA A 168 -4.41 2.24 10.93
N GLY A 169 -3.35 2.46 10.13
CA GLY A 169 -3.46 2.60 8.69
C GLY A 169 -3.99 3.96 8.20
N VAL A 170 -4.12 4.95 9.10
CA VAL A 170 -4.59 6.30 8.72
C VAL A 170 -3.43 7.09 8.11
N PRO A 171 -3.61 7.73 6.93
CA PRO A 171 -2.59 8.54 6.30
C PRO A 171 -2.04 9.65 7.20
N ILE A 172 -0.74 9.87 7.13
CA ILE A 172 -0.04 10.93 7.88
C ILE A 172 0.39 12.01 6.90
N ALA A 173 -0.17 13.19 7.04
CA ALA A 173 0.27 14.39 6.34
C ALA A 173 1.54 14.97 6.99
N SER A 174 2.27 15.79 6.23
CA SER A 174 3.47 16.52 6.69
C SER A 174 4.63 15.61 7.12
N ALA A 175 4.70 14.39 6.57
CA ALA A 175 5.87 13.54 6.66
C ALA A 175 6.79 13.79 5.44
N ALA A 176 8.08 13.90 5.68
CA ALA A 176 9.09 14.10 4.65
C ALA A 176 10.01 12.87 4.54
N VAL A 177 10.39 12.52 3.34
CA VAL A 177 11.34 11.44 3.05
C VAL A 177 12.66 12.04 2.59
N ALA A 178 13.77 11.61 3.18
CA ALA A 178 15.09 12.05 2.76
C ALA A 178 15.37 11.62 1.30
N ARG A 179 16.01 12.48 0.52
CA ARG A 179 16.42 12.16 -0.84
C ARG A 179 17.40 10.99 -0.84
N ILE A 180 17.21 10.06 -1.78
CA ILE A 180 18.11 8.93 -2.01
C ILE A 180 19.03 9.28 -3.17
N VAL A 181 20.33 9.07 -2.99
CA VAL A 181 21.32 9.34 -4.03
C VAL A 181 21.06 8.44 -5.25
N GLY A 182 20.98 9.04 -6.42
CA GLY A 182 20.73 8.34 -7.68
C GLY A 182 19.24 8.12 -7.99
N ALA A 183 18.32 8.36 -7.03
CA ALA A 183 16.89 8.32 -7.29
C ALA A 183 16.34 9.67 -7.74
N THR A 184 15.24 9.63 -8.48
CA THR A 184 14.45 10.80 -8.87
C THR A 184 13.26 10.96 -7.91
N GLY A 185 13.08 12.16 -7.35
CA GLY A 185 12.11 12.46 -6.27
C GLY A 185 12.82 12.68 -4.93
N PRO A 186 12.14 12.59 -3.78
CA PRO A 186 10.75 12.14 -3.60
C PRO A 186 9.70 13.13 -4.16
N PHE A 187 8.60 12.57 -4.67
CA PHE A 187 7.39 13.30 -5.05
C PHE A 187 6.27 12.97 -4.06
N TYR A 188 5.37 13.90 -3.81
CA TYR A 188 4.34 13.80 -2.78
C TYR A 188 2.93 14.11 -3.32
N ASP A 189 1.91 13.71 -2.57
CA ASP A 189 0.51 14.06 -2.84
C ASP A 189 0.23 15.53 -2.48
N VAL A 190 0.48 16.40 -3.40
CA VAL A 190 0.30 17.86 -3.23
C VAL A 190 -0.87 18.35 -4.10
N GLY A 191 -1.80 19.09 -3.51
CA GLY A 191 -2.88 19.74 -4.26
C GLY A 191 -3.76 18.81 -5.09
N GLY A 192 -3.87 17.54 -4.69
CA GLY A 192 -4.70 16.54 -5.38
C GLY A 192 -3.98 15.79 -6.51
N SER A 193 -2.68 15.92 -6.67
CA SER A 193 -1.84 15.17 -7.60
C SER A 193 -0.54 14.73 -6.94
N ILE A 194 0.20 13.81 -7.58
CA ILE A 194 1.59 13.54 -7.19
C ILE A 194 2.47 14.58 -7.90
N ALA A 195 3.27 15.32 -7.14
CA ALA A 195 4.09 16.41 -7.64
C ALA A 195 5.33 16.65 -6.76
N ASP A 196 6.22 17.53 -7.19
CA ASP A 196 7.31 18.05 -6.34
C ASP A 196 6.74 18.67 -5.07
N GLY A 197 7.38 18.41 -3.95
CA GLY A 197 7.00 18.92 -2.64
C GLY A 197 8.02 18.57 -1.59
N ASP A 198 7.79 19.07 -0.37
CA ASP A 198 8.69 18.85 0.76
C ASP A 198 8.16 17.78 1.74
N HIS A 199 6.87 17.45 1.65
CA HIS A 199 6.21 16.54 2.58
C HIS A 199 4.90 15.98 1.99
N THR A 200 4.40 14.91 2.60
CA THR A 200 3.12 14.28 2.24
C THR A 200 1.93 15.20 2.50
N GLY A 201 0.94 15.13 1.63
CA GLY A 201 -0.37 15.75 1.80
C GLY A 201 -1.36 14.85 2.53
N ALA A 202 -2.65 14.99 2.21
CA ALA A 202 -3.74 14.33 2.91
C ALA A 202 -3.76 12.79 2.76
N TYR A 203 -3.14 12.27 1.72
CA TYR A 203 -3.10 10.83 1.44
C TYR A 203 -1.83 10.14 1.95
N GLY A 204 -0.85 10.88 2.45
CA GLY A 204 0.38 10.33 3.00
C GLY A 204 1.31 9.70 1.96
N VAL A 205 1.17 10.02 0.67
CA VAL A 205 1.88 9.34 -0.42
C VAL A 205 3.25 9.93 -0.67
N VAL A 206 4.20 9.04 -0.95
CA VAL A 206 5.50 9.38 -1.52
C VAL A 206 5.83 8.45 -2.69
N ALA A 207 6.35 9.00 -3.78
CA ALA A 207 6.82 8.27 -4.94
C ALA A 207 8.30 8.57 -5.20
N LEU A 208 9.09 7.52 -5.47
CA LEU A 208 10.51 7.61 -5.84
C LEU A 208 10.73 6.76 -7.09
N PHE A 209 11.52 7.28 -8.01
CA PHE A 209 11.83 6.63 -9.29
C PHE A 209 13.33 6.45 -9.44
N ASP A 210 13.74 5.72 -10.46
CA ASP A 210 15.16 5.46 -10.82
C ASP A 210 15.99 4.84 -9.69
N LEU A 211 15.36 4.05 -8.85
CA LEU A 211 16.06 3.37 -7.77
C LEU A 211 16.84 2.16 -8.30
N ALA A 212 18.12 2.08 -7.97
CA ALA A 212 18.91 0.90 -8.27
C ALA A 212 18.33 -0.35 -7.58
N PRO A 213 18.31 -1.52 -8.26
CA PRO A 213 17.89 -2.77 -7.63
C PRO A 213 18.70 -3.11 -6.37
N GLY A 214 18.02 -3.65 -5.37
CA GLY A 214 18.60 -3.95 -4.04
C GLY A 214 17.66 -3.52 -2.93
N ASP A 215 18.21 -3.10 -1.81
CA ASP A 215 17.45 -2.54 -0.69
C ASP A 215 17.60 -1.01 -0.68
N ALA A 216 16.49 -0.30 -0.74
CA ALA A 216 16.44 1.14 -0.52
C ALA A 216 16.13 1.46 0.95
N THR A 217 16.87 2.41 1.52
CA THR A 217 16.63 2.89 2.88
C THR A 217 15.88 4.22 2.80
N LEU A 218 14.64 4.23 3.28
CA LEU A 218 13.80 5.43 3.38
C LEU A 218 13.87 5.97 4.80
N VAL A 219 14.41 7.17 4.97
CA VAL A 219 14.39 7.90 6.24
C VAL A 219 13.20 8.85 6.19
N VAL A 220 12.19 8.56 7.00
CA VAL A 220 10.98 9.37 7.12
C VAL A 220 11.11 10.27 8.34
N SER A 221 10.87 11.54 8.19
CA SER A 221 10.87 12.54 9.25
C SER A 221 9.51 13.21 9.37
N THR A 222 9.19 13.65 10.58
CA THR A 222 7.98 14.43 10.88
C THR A 222 8.36 15.66 11.68
N SER A 223 7.50 16.68 11.69
CA SER A 223 7.68 17.85 12.57
C SER A 223 7.85 17.43 14.03
N PRO A 224 8.68 18.13 14.83
CA PRO A 224 8.83 17.87 16.27
C PRO A 224 7.51 17.94 17.05
N GLN A 225 6.53 18.68 16.55
CA GLN A 225 5.19 18.83 17.15
C GLN A 225 4.19 17.79 16.63
N ALA A 226 4.57 16.95 15.67
CA ALA A 226 3.69 15.91 15.14
C ALA A 226 3.42 14.83 16.19
N ALA A 227 2.24 14.22 16.11
CA ALA A 227 1.84 13.12 17.00
C ALA A 227 2.64 11.82 16.74
N PHE A 228 3.38 11.75 15.65
CA PHE A 228 4.16 10.58 15.22
C PHE A 228 5.64 10.91 15.16
N ALA A 229 6.48 9.95 15.51
CA ALA A 229 7.93 10.04 15.35
C ALA A 229 8.33 9.65 13.91
N GLY A 230 9.46 10.19 13.43
CA GLY A 230 10.10 9.68 12.23
C GLY A 230 10.68 8.28 12.42
N ASP A 231 10.88 7.55 11.34
CA ASP A 231 11.44 6.20 11.37
C ASP A 231 12.24 5.91 10.08
N THR A 232 12.91 4.75 10.05
CA THR A 232 13.73 4.30 8.91
C THR A 232 13.24 2.94 8.43
N PHE A 233 12.93 2.86 7.14
CA PHE A 233 12.41 1.66 6.50
C PHE A 233 13.36 1.14 5.44
N LYS A 234 13.51 -0.18 5.35
CA LYS A 234 14.20 -0.85 4.26
C LYS A 234 13.16 -1.47 3.34
N LEU A 235 13.20 -1.11 2.07
CA LEU A 235 12.26 -1.60 1.06
C LEU A 235 13.02 -2.28 -0.07
N PRO A 236 12.59 -3.47 -0.52
CA PRO A 236 13.17 -4.14 -1.65
C PRO A 236 12.88 -3.37 -2.94
N VAL A 237 13.88 -3.21 -3.80
CA VAL A 237 13.75 -2.63 -5.14
C VAL A 237 14.13 -3.68 -6.16
N ARG A 238 13.31 -3.85 -7.19
CA ARG A 238 13.56 -4.76 -8.31
C ARG A 238 13.53 -3.98 -9.62
N ALA A 239 14.40 -4.34 -10.55
CA ALA A 239 14.42 -3.74 -11.88
C ALA A 239 13.08 -3.91 -12.59
N GLY A 240 12.55 -2.85 -13.16
CA GLY A 240 11.27 -2.84 -13.88
C GLY A 240 10.02 -3.07 -13.02
N ALA A 241 10.16 -3.10 -11.69
CA ALA A 241 9.03 -3.33 -10.78
C ALA A 241 8.68 -2.10 -9.95
N VAL A 242 7.45 -2.07 -9.47
CA VAL A 242 6.95 -1.07 -8.52
C VAL A 242 6.86 -1.71 -7.13
N THR A 243 7.65 -1.23 -6.18
CA THR A 243 7.51 -1.59 -4.77
C THR A 243 6.43 -0.74 -4.12
N THR A 244 5.43 -1.38 -3.55
CA THR A 244 4.38 -0.73 -2.75
C THR A 244 4.57 -1.05 -1.28
N ALA A 245 4.40 -0.06 -0.39
CA ALA A 245 4.51 -0.25 1.04
C ALA A 245 3.61 0.71 1.83
N ALA A 246 3.01 0.22 2.90
CA ALA A 246 2.45 1.08 3.94
C ALA A 246 3.48 1.19 5.07
N LEU A 247 3.94 2.41 5.34
CA LEU A 247 5.00 2.71 6.31
C LEU A 247 4.37 3.28 7.59
N ALA A 248 4.18 2.42 8.58
CA ALA A 248 3.57 2.82 9.85
C ALA A 248 4.57 3.56 10.72
N LEU A 249 4.24 4.81 11.08
CA LEU A 249 5.04 5.60 12.00
C LEU A 249 4.56 5.40 13.45
N PRO A 250 5.49 5.21 14.40
CA PRO A 250 5.15 5.08 15.81
C PRO A 250 4.62 6.41 16.39
N LYS A 251 3.65 6.33 17.30
CA LYS A 251 3.23 7.47 18.10
C LYS A 251 4.37 7.93 19.02
N ARG A 252 4.42 9.22 19.28
CA ARG A 252 5.34 9.81 20.28
C ARG A 252 4.82 9.64 21.70
#